data_363094f66a77f9f9ea648163e03711ad
#
_entry.id   363094f66a77f9f9ea648163e03711ad
#
_cell.length_a   1.000
_cell.length_b   1.000
_cell.length_c   1.000
_cell.angle_alpha   90.00
_cell.angle_beta   90.00
_cell.angle_gamma   90.00
#
_symmetry.space_group_name_H-M   'P 1'
#
loop_
_entity.id
_entity.type
_entity.pdbx_description
1 polymer ?
#
loop_
_entity_poly.entity_id
_entity_poly.type
_entity_poly.pdbx_seq_one_letter_code
_entity_poly.pdbx_strand_id
1 'polypeptide(L)'
;GLLLVLFGSATRLSSVLTGHNKSYEAIIKFGETTDTDDSDGKLLQELPVESYVFEKDFAALTLSRLVGVQEQIPPQYSSLSINGQRAHELARSGKEALLSPRPIDIIEAELLESLPEEQSWRVRLRVSKGTYIRSIARDLGIELGCGAHITGLRRLETFDSQFLVDDAWTLEEIEALYQNGGRISDAFTNIEDL
;
A
#
# COMPACT_ATOMS: atom_id res chain seq x y z
N GLY A 1 9.96 1.27 3.74
CA GLY A 1 8.97 2.30 4.01
C GLY A 1 8.73 2.50 5.50
N LEU A 2 7.95 3.49 5.85
CA LEU A 2 7.68 3.86 7.24
C LEU A 2 6.95 2.75 8.01
N LEU A 3 7.47 2.36 9.16
CA LEU A 3 6.83 1.44 10.10
C LEU A 3 6.80 2.09 11.49
N LEU A 4 5.62 2.19 12.07
CA LEU A 4 5.44 2.67 13.44
C LEU A 4 5.49 1.46 14.39
N VAL A 5 6.47 1.45 15.31
CA VAL A 5 6.64 0.39 16.30
C VAL A 5 6.35 0.96 17.68
N LEU A 6 5.43 0.35 18.41
CA LEU A 6 4.98 0.82 19.73
C LEU A 6 5.48 -0.09 20.84
N PHE A 7 6.05 0.50 21.89
CA PHE A 7 6.62 -0.22 23.02
C PHE A 7 5.92 0.13 24.34
N GLY A 8 5.86 -0.83 25.25
CA GLY A 8 5.36 -0.62 26.60
C GLY A 8 3.93 -0.07 26.63
N SER A 9 3.72 1.02 27.36
CA SER A 9 2.41 1.68 27.51
C SER A 9 1.90 2.29 26.19
N ALA A 10 2.79 2.64 25.25
CA ALA A 10 2.44 3.18 23.94
C ALA A 10 1.60 2.23 23.08
N THR A 11 1.66 0.91 23.33
CA THR A 11 0.83 -0.08 22.63
C THR A 11 -0.67 0.19 22.75
N ARG A 12 -1.11 0.90 23.79
CA ARG A 12 -2.51 1.32 23.98
C ARG A 12 -2.98 2.31 22.93
N LEU A 13 -2.06 3.04 22.30
CA LEU A 13 -2.34 4.01 21.24
C LEU A 13 -2.49 3.37 19.84
N SER A 14 -2.25 2.08 19.71
CA SER A 14 -2.27 1.38 18.43
C SER A 14 -3.55 1.64 17.63
N SER A 15 -4.73 1.59 18.26
CA SER A 15 -6.00 1.84 17.58
C SER A 15 -6.17 3.27 17.10
N VAL A 16 -5.64 4.24 17.83
CA VAL A 16 -5.65 5.66 17.46
C VAL A 16 -4.72 5.87 16.28
N LEU A 17 -3.45 5.45 16.41
CA LEU A 17 -2.41 5.67 15.41
C LEU A 17 -2.65 4.94 14.08
N THR A 18 -3.34 3.79 14.11
CA THR A 18 -3.71 3.06 12.89
C THR A 18 -4.93 3.62 12.17
N GLY A 19 -5.72 4.48 12.85
CA GLY A 19 -6.99 5.02 12.35
C GLY A 19 -6.88 6.13 11.30
N HIS A 20 -5.68 6.60 10.97
CA HIS A 20 -5.45 7.78 10.15
C HIS A 20 -5.11 7.46 8.68
N ASN A 21 -5.12 8.51 7.87
CA ASN A 21 -4.74 8.46 6.46
C ASN A 21 -3.24 8.10 6.32
N LYS A 22 -2.90 7.60 5.15
CA LYS A 22 -1.54 7.17 4.81
C LYS A 22 -1.20 7.55 3.39
N SER A 23 0.05 7.93 3.17
CA SER A 23 0.58 8.13 1.82
C SER A 23 1.57 7.03 1.45
N TYR A 24 1.48 6.62 0.21
CA TYR A 24 2.30 5.58 -0.37
C TYR A 24 2.89 6.02 -1.70
N GLU A 25 4.10 5.58 -1.98
CA GLU A 25 4.63 5.44 -3.32
C GLU A 25 4.46 3.98 -3.74
N ALA A 26 3.91 3.76 -4.92
CA ALA A 26 3.69 2.43 -5.48
C ALA A 26 4.17 2.36 -6.93
N ILE A 27 4.62 1.17 -7.34
CA ILE A 27 4.88 0.84 -8.74
C ILE A 27 3.77 -0.12 -9.16
N ILE A 28 2.95 0.31 -10.12
CA ILE A 28 1.86 -0.46 -10.70
C ILE A 28 2.35 -1.02 -12.04
N LYS A 29 2.49 -2.33 -12.13
CA LYS A 29 2.85 -3.07 -13.33
C LYS A 29 1.57 -3.47 -14.06
N PHE A 30 1.46 -3.13 -15.35
CA PHE A 30 0.35 -3.52 -16.24
C PHE A 30 0.73 -4.73 -17.08
N GLY A 31 -0.28 -5.39 -17.63
CA GLY A 31 -0.11 -6.53 -18.52
C GLY A 31 -0.09 -7.88 -17.81
N GLU A 32 -0.09 -7.90 -16.50
CA GLU A 32 0.02 -9.12 -15.70
C GLU A 32 -0.94 -9.09 -14.53
N THR A 33 -1.51 -10.24 -14.15
CA THR A 33 -2.26 -10.40 -12.91
C THR A 33 -1.65 -11.50 -12.06
N THR A 34 -1.67 -11.34 -10.74
CA THR A 34 -1.19 -12.33 -9.78
C THR A 34 -2.26 -12.68 -8.75
N ASP A 35 -2.15 -13.81 -8.08
CA ASP A 35 -3.13 -14.26 -7.08
C ASP A 35 -3.09 -13.45 -5.77
N THR A 36 -2.02 -12.68 -5.55
CA THR A 36 -1.86 -11.81 -4.37
C THR A 36 -2.06 -10.33 -4.67
N ASP A 37 -2.28 -9.95 -5.93
CA ASP A 37 -2.29 -8.58 -6.43
C ASP A 37 -0.93 -7.85 -6.22
N ASP A 38 0.17 -8.60 -5.99
CA ASP A 38 1.55 -8.11 -5.87
C ASP A 38 2.56 -9.09 -6.50
N SER A 39 3.85 -8.73 -6.53
CA SER A 39 4.92 -9.51 -7.16
C SER A 39 5.28 -10.81 -6.41
N ASP A 40 4.80 -11.02 -5.18
CA ASP A 40 5.05 -12.24 -4.41
C ASP A 40 4.10 -13.38 -4.83
N GLY A 41 3.05 -13.06 -5.58
CA GLY A 41 2.04 -14.01 -6.04
C GLY A 41 2.44 -14.77 -7.30
N LYS A 42 1.64 -15.81 -7.58
CA LYS A 42 1.76 -16.56 -8.83
C LYS A 42 1.13 -15.75 -9.96
N LEU A 43 1.83 -15.70 -11.09
CA LEU A 43 1.27 -15.16 -12.33
C LEU A 43 0.03 -15.98 -12.74
N LEU A 44 -1.10 -15.28 -12.93
CA LEU A 44 -2.36 -15.88 -13.36
C LEU A 44 -2.61 -15.64 -14.86
N GLN A 45 -2.36 -14.43 -15.33
CA GLN A 45 -2.60 -14.03 -16.72
C GLN A 45 -1.54 -13.02 -17.18
N GLU A 46 -1.23 -13.07 -18.46
CA GLU A 46 -0.51 -12.06 -19.23
C GLU A 46 -1.44 -11.53 -20.30
N LEU A 47 -1.59 -10.21 -20.37
CA LEU A 47 -2.49 -9.52 -21.28
C LEU A 47 -1.75 -8.41 -22.03
N PRO A 48 -2.12 -8.12 -23.29
CA PRO A 48 -1.50 -7.02 -24.02
C PRO A 48 -1.86 -5.68 -23.37
N VAL A 49 -0.91 -4.75 -23.41
CA VAL A 49 -1.10 -3.38 -22.93
C VAL A 49 -0.94 -2.43 -24.11
N GLU A 50 -1.95 -1.62 -24.34
CA GLU A 50 -1.91 -0.60 -25.39
C GLU A 50 -0.94 0.53 -25.02
N SER A 51 -0.18 1.04 -25.99
CA SER A 51 0.88 2.03 -25.73
C SER A 51 0.38 3.33 -25.12
N TYR A 52 -0.86 3.74 -25.43
CA TYR A 52 -1.45 4.98 -24.88
C TYR A 52 -1.58 4.96 -23.35
N VAL A 53 -1.61 3.76 -22.74
CA VAL A 53 -1.64 3.62 -21.26
C VAL A 53 -0.45 4.32 -20.63
N PHE A 54 0.68 4.40 -21.35
CA PHE A 54 1.90 5.02 -20.84
C PHE A 54 2.06 6.48 -21.25
N GLU A 55 1.09 7.07 -21.96
CA GLU A 55 1.06 8.51 -22.20
C GLU A 55 0.77 9.25 -20.90
N LYS A 56 1.61 10.25 -20.57
CA LYS A 56 1.54 10.96 -19.27
C LYS A 56 0.17 11.59 -19.01
N ASP A 57 -0.41 12.21 -20.03
CA ASP A 57 -1.71 12.88 -19.90
C ASP A 57 -2.84 11.87 -19.65
N PHE A 58 -2.79 10.73 -20.33
CA PHE A 58 -3.74 9.64 -20.11
C PHE A 58 -3.61 9.06 -18.70
N ALA A 59 -2.40 8.76 -18.27
CA ALA A 59 -2.13 8.21 -16.94
C ALA A 59 -2.55 9.17 -15.82
N ALA A 60 -2.19 10.46 -15.95
CA ALA A 60 -2.58 11.49 -14.99
C ALA A 60 -4.10 11.69 -14.93
N LEU A 61 -4.78 11.71 -16.08
CA LEU A 61 -6.24 11.80 -16.15
C LEU A 61 -6.90 10.58 -15.50
N THR A 62 -6.39 9.38 -15.77
CA THR A 62 -6.91 8.13 -15.20
C THR A 62 -6.77 8.12 -13.68
N LEU A 63 -5.60 8.48 -13.17
CA LEU A 63 -5.37 8.59 -11.72
C LEU A 63 -6.29 9.64 -11.07
N SER A 64 -6.51 10.78 -11.73
CA SER A 64 -7.39 11.81 -11.19
C SER A 64 -8.84 11.35 -10.99
N ARG A 65 -9.31 10.38 -11.78
CA ARG A 65 -10.65 9.79 -11.65
C ARG A 65 -10.79 8.86 -10.45
N LEU A 66 -9.68 8.36 -9.92
CA LEU A 66 -9.68 7.53 -8.72
C LEU A 66 -9.97 8.33 -7.45
N VAL A 67 -9.79 9.66 -7.48
CA VAL A 67 -9.93 10.51 -6.29
C VAL A 67 -11.39 10.56 -5.85
N GLY A 68 -11.61 10.33 -4.56
CA GLY A 68 -12.91 10.38 -3.90
C GLY A 68 -13.28 9.08 -3.19
N VAL A 69 -14.51 9.08 -2.66
CA VAL A 69 -15.07 7.93 -1.94
C VAL A 69 -15.55 6.88 -2.93
N GLN A 70 -15.15 5.65 -2.70
CA GLN A 70 -15.54 4.51 -3.53
C GLN A 70 -15.57 3.21 -2.73
N GLU A 71 -16.21 2.17 -3.28
CA GLU A 71 -16.21 0.83 -2.72
C GLU A 71 -15.02 0.02 -3.25
N GLN A 72 -14.30 -0.65 -2.35
CA GLN A 72 -13.17 -1.50 -2.70
C GLN A 72 -13.36 -2.91 -2.14
N ILE A 73 -13.15 -3.93 -2.98
CA ILE A 73 -13.02 -5.32 -2.54
C ILE A 73 -11.58 -5.54 -2.09
N PRO A 74 -11.34 -5.86 -0.80
CA PRO A 74 -9.99 -6.15 -0.30
C PRO A 74 -9.33 -7.33 -1.04
N PRO A 75 -7.99 -7.45 -1.01
CA PRO A 75 -7.32 -8.61 -1.59
C PRO A 75 -7.55 -9.86 -0.75
N GLN A 76 -7.53 -11.05 -1.39
CA GLN A 76 -7.68 -12.34 -0.71
C GLN A 76 -6.61 -12.55 0.38
N TYR A 77 -5.40 -12.09 0.10
CA TYR A 77 -4.29 -12.14 1.06
C TYR A 77 -4.27 -10.89 1.95
N SER A 78 -5.28 -10.78 2.83
CA SER A 78 -5.39 -9.68 3.80
C SER A 78 -5.49 -10.18 5.23
N SER A 79 -5.26 -9.30 6.20
CA SER A 79 -5.41 -9.57 7.64
C SER A 79 -6.86 -9.49 8.13
N LEU A 80 -7.82 -9.30 7.22
CA LEU A 80 -9.24 -9.22 7.57
C LEU A 80 -9.73 -10.54 8.15
N SER A 81 -10.60 -10.44 9.17
CA SER A 81 -11.24 -11.60 9.77
C SER A 81 -12.65 -11.78 9.21
N ILE A 82 -12.95 -12.99 8.75
CA ILE A 82 -14.27 -13.41 8.25
C ILE A 82 -14.69 -14.62 9.08
N ASN A 83 -15.80 -14.49 9.81
CA ASN A 83 -16.30 -15.56 10.68
C ASN A 83 -15.24 -16.14 11.64
N GLY A 84 -14.34 -15.27 12.13
CA GLY A 84 -13.28 -15.66 13.07
C GLY A 84 -12.02 -16.24 12.43
N GLN A 85 -11.97 -16.43 11.11
CA GLN A 85 -10.79 -16.87 10.37
C GLN A 85 -10.20 -15.70 9.57
N ARG A 86 -8.88 -15.66 9.43
CA ARG A 86 -8.22 -14.62 8.65
C ARG A 86 -8.27 -14.94 7.15
N ALA A 87 -8.55 -13.92 6.31
CA ALA A 87 -8.68 -14.10 4.87
C ALA A 87 -7.43 -14.74 4.24
N HIS A 88 -6.23 -14.33 4.66
CA HIS A 88 -4.98 -14.92 4.15
C HIS A 88 -4.78 -16.40 4.57
N GLU A 89 -5.35 -16.86 5.69
CA GLU A 89 -5.31 -18.27 6.10
C GLU A 89 -6.22 -19.11 5.20
N LEU A 90 -7.41 -18.57 4.87
CA LEU A 90 -8.31 -19.20 3.90
C LEU A 90 -7.66 -19.29 2.52
N ALA A 91 -7.09 -18.19 2.02
CA ALA A 91 -6.42 -18.16 0.73
C ALA A 91 -5.26 -19.18 0.64
N ARG A 92 -4.41 -19.27 1.68
CA ARG A 92 -3.33 -20.28 1.76
C ARG A 92 -3.83 -21.71 1.79
N SER A 93 -5.05 -21.96 2.28
CA SER A 93 -5.70 -23.28 2.25
C SER A 93 -6.42 -23.59 0.93
N GLY A 94 -6.28 -22.73 -0.09
CA GLY A 94 -6.95 -22.86 -1.39
C GLY A 94 -8.44 -22.54 -1.37
N LYS A 95 -8.92 -21.83 -0.34
CA LYS A 95 -10.31 -21.40 -0.21
C LYS A 95 -10.41 -19.90 -0.48
N GLU A 96 -11.35 -19.50 -1.31
CA GLU A 96 -11.67 -18.10 -1.50
C GLU A 96 -12.46 -17.56 -0.31
N ALA A 97 -12.01 -16.42 0.22
CA ALA A 97 -12.75 -15.68 1.21
C ALA A 97 -13.81 -14.81 0.53
N LEU A 98 -15.07 -14.91 0.94
CA LEU A 98 -16.13 -13.99 0.47
C LEU A 98 -15.92 -12.62 1.13
N LEU A 99 -15.17 -11.76 0.44
CA LEU A 99 -14.87 -10.40 0.89
C LEU A 99 -15.96 -9.45 0.38
N SER A 100 -16.58 -8.72 1.30
CA SER A 100 -17.55 -7.69 0.93
C SER A 100 -16.82 -6.37 0.59
N PRO A 101 -17.35 -5.60 -0.36
CA PRO A 101 -16.87 -4.24 -0.62
C PRO A 101 -16.89 -3.40 0.66
N ARG A 102 -15.95 -2.48 0.76
CA ARG A 102 -15.80 -1.56 1.89
C ARG A 102 -15.56 -0.16 1.38
N PRO A 103 -16.17 0.86 2.00
CA PRO A 103 -15.90 2.23 1.61
C PRO A 103 -14.45 2.60 1.93
N ILE A 104 -13.81 3.20 0.96
CA ILE A 104 -12.48 3.80 1.05
C ILE A 104 -12.55 5.23 0.51
N ASP A 105 -11.53 6.03 0.81
CA ASP A 105 -11.37 7.35 0.23
C ASP A 105 -9.95 7.47 -0.32
N ILE A 106 -9.84 7.77 -1.61
CA ILE A 106 -8.58 8.14 -2.26
C ILE A 106 -8.53 9.67 -2.27
N ILE A 107 -7.73 10.24 -1.38
CA ILE A 107 -7.65 11.68 -1.13
C ILE A 107 -6.82 12.35 -2.23
N GLU A 108 -5.73 11.68 -2.64
CA GLU A 108 -4.82 12.16 -3.68
C GLU A 108 -4.30 10.96 -4.49
N ALA A 109 -4.18 11.15 -5.81
CA ALA A 109 -3.54 10.20 -6.72
C ALA A 109 -2.73 10.97 -7.76
N GLU A 110 -1.42 10.80 -7.74
CA GLU A 110 -0.46 11.53 -8.57
C GLU A 110 0.42 10.57 -9.36
N LEU A 111 0.59 10.84 -10.66
CA LEU A 111 1.60 10.16 -11.47
C LEU A 111 2.97 10.79 -11.19
N LEU A 112 3.88 10.04 -10.60
CA LEU A 112 5.26 10.48 -10.44
C LEU A 112 6.07 10.23 -11.71
N GLU A 113 5.87 9.06 -12.33
CA GLU A 113 6.59 8.69 -13.54
C GLU A 113 5.82 7.62 -14.32
N SER A 114 5.84 7.74 -15.64
CA SER A 114 5.42 6.67 -16.57
C SER A 114 6.66 5.95 -17.06
N LEU A 115 6.68 4.62 -16.98
CA LEU A 115 7.80 3.74 -17.28
C LEU A 115 7.37 2.74 -18.38
N PRO A 116 7.29 3.17 -19.67
CA PRO A 116 6.77 2.33 -20.76
C PRO A 116 7.56 1.03 -20.97
N GLU A 117 8.88 1.09 -20.85
CA GLU A 117 9.75 -0.08 -21.04
C GLU A 117 9.50 -1.16 -19.97
N GLU A 118 9.07 -0.75 -18.79
CA GLU A 118 8.73 -1.63 -17.67
C GLU A 118 7.22 -1.93 -17.64
N GLN A 119 6.45 -1.35 -18.56
CA GLN A 119 4.97 -1.38 -18.56
C GLN A 119 4.40 -0.96 -17.20
N SER A 120 4.90 0.10 -16.61
CA SER A 120 4.60 0.47 -15.22
C SER A 120 4.33 1.96 -15.06
N TRP A 121 3.58 2.28 -14.00
CA TRP A 121 3.48 3.63 -13.46
C TRP A 121 4.07 3.65 -12.05
N ARG A 122 4.86 4.68 -11.76
CA ARG A 122 5.21 5.06 -10.40
C ARG A 122 4.26 6.17 -9.95
N VAL A 123 3.53 5.90 -8.89
CA VAL A 123 2.43 6.76 -8.42
C VAL A 123 2.58 7.09 -6.94
N ARG A 124 2.06 8.26 -6.55
CA ARG A 124 1.83 8.60 -5.14
C ARG A 124 0.33 8.55 -4.87
N LEU A 125 -0.04 7.89 -3.78
CA LEU A 125 -1.43 7.76 -3.36
C LEU A 125 -1.56 8.15 -1.90
N ARG A 126 -2.47 9.08 -1.58
CA ARG A 126 -2.90 9.38 -0.22
C ARG A 126 -4.30 8.81 -0.02
N VAL A 127 -4.46 7.95 0.98
CA VAL A 127 -5.67 7.15 1.12
C VAL A 127 -6.13 7.07 2.56
N SER A 128 -7.42 6.84 2.75
CA SER A 128 -8.02 6.57 4.05
C SER A 128 -7.53 5.25 4.65
N LYS A 129 -7.72 5.09 5.96
CA LYS A 129 -7.45 3.83 6.65
C LYS A 129 -8.15 2.65 5.98
N GLY A 130 -7.48 1.50 5.97
CA GLY A 130 -8.06 0.26 5.46
C GLY A 130 -8.06 0.12 3.94
N THR A 131 -7.61 1.12 3.20
CA THR A 131 -7.40 1.05 1.76
C THR A 131 -6.23 0.13 1.43
N TYR A 132 -6.43 -0.76 0.46
CA TYR A 132 -5.41 -1.65 -0.07
C TYR A 132 -4.91 -1.13 -1.41
N ILE A 133 -3.63 -0.73 -1.46
CA ILE A 133 -2.99 -0.24 -2.69
C ILE A 133 -2.95 -1.32 -3.75
N ARG A 134 -2.80 -2.60 -3.36
CA ARG A 134 -2.87 -3.76 -4.24
C ARG A 134 -4.21 -3.85 -4.97
N SER A 135 -5.31 -3.64 -4.25
CA SER A 135 -6.65 -3.63 -4.87
C SER A 135 -6.84 -2.44 -5.81
N ILE A 136 -6.26 -1.27 -5.52
CA ILE A 136 -6.29 -0.13 -6.47
C ILE A 136 -5.61 -0.53 -7.78
N ALA A 137 -4.43 -1.16 -7.72
CA ALA A 137 -3.73 -1.60 -8.93
C ALA A 137 -4.53 -2.64 -9.71
N ARG A 138 -5.06 -3.67 -9.03
CA ARG A 138 -5.92 -4.69 -9.64
C ARG A 138 -7.14 -4.07 -10.34
N ASP A 139 -7.87 -3.21 -9.62
CA ASP A 139 -9.11 -2.63 -10.12
C ASP A 139 -8.84 -1.70 -11.31
N LEU A 140 -7.73 -0.95 -11.28
CA LEU A 140 -7.24 -0.15 -12.40
C LEU A 140 -6.88 -1.02 -13.61
N GLY A 141 -6.19 -2.15 -13.40
CA GLY A 141 -5.88 -3.10 -14.47
C GLY A 141 -7.14 -3.74 -15.09
N ILE A 142 -8.19 -3.95 -14.29
CA ILE A 142 -9.49 -4.42 -14.77
C ILE A 142 -10.16 -3.31 -15.60
N GLU A 143 -10.19 -2.07 -15.14
CA GLU A 143 -10.77 -0.93 -15.86
C GLU A 143 -10.10 -0.71 -17.21
N LEU A 144 -8.77 -0.83 -17.28
CA LEU A 144 -8.00 -0.68 -18.52
C LEU A 144 -8.01 -1.95 -19.40
N GLY A 145 -8.56 -3.07 -18.91
CA GLY A 145 -8.68 -4.32 -19.66
C GLY A 145 -7.37 -5.07 -19.88
N CYS A 146 -6.28 -4.68 -19.22
CA CYS A 146 -4.95 -5.27 -19.41
C CYS A 146 -4.43 -6.01 -18.17
N GLY A 147 -5.16 -5.97 -17.03
CA GLY A 147 -4.66 -6.49 -15.75
C GLY A 147 -3.52 -5.65 -15.19
N ALA A 148 -3.37 -5.66 -13.87
CA ALA A 148 -2.25 -5.03 -13.18
C ALA A 148 -2.07 -5.60 -11.77
N HIS A 149 -0.87 -5.42 -11.23
CA HIS A 149 -0.51 -5.71 -9.85
C HIS A 149 0.56 -4.71 -9.37
N ILE A 150 0.88 -4.69 -8.09
CA ILE A 150 1.99 -3.86 -7.61
C ILE A 150 3.32 -4.65 -7.60
N THR A 151 4.41 -3.98 -8.00
CA THR A 151 5.77 -4.51 -7.92
C THR A 151 6.63 -3.78 -6.89
N GLY A 152 6.17 -2.63 -6.42
CA GLY A 152 6.81 -1.85 -5.38
C GLY A 152 5.79 -1.11 -4.53
N LEU A 153 6.03 -1.08 -3.20
CA LEU A 153 5.19 -0.34 -2.26
C LEU A 153 6.03 0.23 -1.14
N ARG A 154 5.99 1.53 -0.97
CA ARG A 154 6.67 2.23 0.12
C ARG A 154 5.70 3.18 0.81
N ARG A 155 5.44 2.98 2.10
CA ARG A 155 4.67 3.96 2.88
C ARG A 155 5.57 5.15 3.20
N LEU A 156 5.10 6.35 2.85
CA LEU A 156 5.83 7.60 3.00
C LEU A 156 5.45 8.32 4.29
N GLU A 157 4.16 8.29 4.66
CA GLU A 157 3.65 8.95 5.84
C GLU A 157 2.45 8.22 6.47
N THR A 158 2.19 8.51 7.74
CA THR A 158 1.00 8.08 8.48
C THR A 158 0.62 9.10 9.53
N PHE A 159 -0.56 8.96 10.15
CA PHE A 159 -1.08 9.83 11.18
C PHE A 159 -1.18 11.27 10.71
N ASP A 160 -1.83 11.45 9.52
CA ASP A 160 -2.05 12.76 8.90
C ASP A 160 -0.76 13.59 8.80
N SER A 161 0.31 12.96 8.30
CA SER A 161 1.64 13.54 8.06
C SER A 161 2.45 13.89 9.33
N GLN A 162 2.05 13.41 10.51
CA GLN A 162 2.85 13.59 11.74
C GLN A 162 4.08 12.67 11.77
N PHE A 163 4.04 11.54 11.07
CA PHE A 163 5.18 10.63 10.92
C PHE A 163 5.54 10.51 9.45
N LEU A 164 6.74 10.93 9.11
CA LEU A 164 7.31 10.89 7.76
C LEU A 164 8.40 9.84 7.67
N VAL A 165 8.55 9.24 6.49
CA VAL A 165 9.60 8.25 6.25
C VAL A 165 11.00 8.86 6.33
N ASP A 166 11.13 10.14 6.00
CA ASP A 166 12.41 10.86 6.02
C ASP A 166 12.88 11.23 7.43
N ASP A 167 11.97 11.23 8.41
CA ASP A 167 12.25 11.44 9.83
C ASP A 167 12.46 10.11 10.59
N ALA A 168 12.27 8.97 9.91
CA ALA A 168 12.34 7.66 10.53
C ALA A 168 13.79 7.13 10.56
N TRP A 169 14.15 6.50 11.66
CA TRP A 169 15.39 5.75 11.76
C TRP A 169 15.40 4.57 10.78
N THR A 170 16.49 4.40 10.07
CA THR A 170 16.73 3.18 9.28
C THR A 170 17.20 2.04 10.18
N LEU A 171 17.11 0.81 9.68
CA LEU A 171 17.63 -0.35 10.44
C LEU A 171 19.14 -0.24 10.64
N GLU A 172 19.86 0.28 9.64
CA GLU A 172 21.31 0.49 9.69
C GLU A 172 21.70 1.53 10.76
N GLU A 173 20.94 2.62 10.89
CA GLU A 173 21.16 3.63 11.92
C GLU A 173 20.89 3.08 13.32
N ILE A 174 19.82 2.29 13.50
CA ILE A 174 19.51 1.62 14.76
C ILE A 174 20.61 0.62 15.14
N GLU A 175 21.10 -0.16 14.16
CA GLU A 175 22.19 -1.10 14.38
C GLU A 175 23.51 -0.37 14.77
N ALA A 176 23.83 0.71 14.07
CA ALA A 176 25.00 1.53 14.38
C ALA A 176 24.90 2.17 15.77
N LEU A 177 23.71 2.65 16.16
CA LEU A 177 23.46 3.17 17.50
C LEU A 177 23.77 2.11 18.56
N TYR A 178 23.30 0.89 18.38
CA TYR A 178 23.52 -0.21 19.33
C TYR A 178 25.00 -0.62 19.39
N GLN A 179 25.69 -0.74 18.25
CA GLN A 179 27.12 -1.08 18.17
C GLN A 179 27.99 -0.04 18.89
N ASN A 180 27.58 1.23 18.91
CA ASN A 180 28.27 2.32 19.59
C ASN A 180 27.88 2.46 21.08
N GLY A 181 27.16 1.50 21.64
CA GLY A 181 26.78 1.48 23.05
C GLY A 181 25.55 2.33 23.41
N GLY A 182 24.82 2.83 22.41
CA GLY A 182 23.53 3.49 22.58
C GLY A 182 22.42 2.51 22.92
N ARG A 183 21.27 3.03 23.32
CA ARG A 183 20.06 2.24 23.62
C ARG A 183 19.03 2.45 22.54
N ILE A 184 18.23 1.42 22.26
CA ILE A 184 17.06 1.55 21.37
C ILE A 184 16.13 2.69 21.78
N SER A 185 16.01 2.95 23.12
CA SER A 185 15.24 4.07 23.65
C SER A 185 15.70 5.45 23.18
N ASP A 186 16.93 5.58 22.74
CA ASP A 186 17.50 6.85 22.27
C ASP A 186 16.97 7.21 20.86
N ALA A 187 16.40 6.22 20.16
CA ALA A 187 15.71 6.37 18.87
C ALA A 187 14.18 6.54 19.01
N PHE A 188 13.64 6.60 20.23
CA PHE A 188 12.19 6.73 20.45
C PHE A 188 11.74 8.18 20.39
N THR A 189 10.63 8.41 19.71
CA THR A 189 9.85 9.62 19.87
C THR A 189 9.01 9.48 21.14
N ASN A 190 9.07 10.47 22.02
CA ASN A 190 8.27 10.47 23.25
C ASN A 190 6.79 10.72 22.91
N ILE A 191 5.89 9.96 23.54
CA ILE A 191 4.44 10.13 23.38
C ILE A 191 3.97 11.53 23.81
N GLU A 192 4.68 12.15 24.74
CA GLU A 192 4.37 13.50 25.22
C GLU A 192 4.64 14.59 24.16
N ASP A 193 5.39 14.23 23.08
CA ASP A 193 5.71 15.11 21.95
C ASP A 193 4.72 14.93 20.76
N LEU A 194 3.70 14.06 20.90
CA LEU A 194 2.64 13.79 19.93
C LEU A 194 1.34 14.48 20.34
#